data_a51bfbd0606a3df6f5794818d9581d78
#
_entry.id   a51bfbd0606a3df6f5794818d9581d78
#
_cell.length_a   1.000
_cell.length_b   1.000
_cell.length_c   1.000
_cell.angle_alpha   90.00
_cell.angle_beta   90.00
_cell.angle_gamma   90.00
#
_symmetry.space_group_name_H-M   'P 1'
#
loop_
_entity.id
_entity.type
_entity.pdbx_description
1 polymer ?
#
loop_
_entity_poly.entity_id
_entity_poly.type
_entity_poly.pdbx_seq_one_letter_code
_entity_poly.pdbx_strand_id
1 'polypeptide(L)'
;MPGARAESDQRHRGQEAEGVMGLKSLGVRDLHYRMAFLACAVATDGKAKLGSDSDEPETAAAMKEKMKSEEWEAVFRMSQDKNLYNNLITSLFPTIHGNDEVKRGIMLMMFGGVPKTTGESTSLRGDINVCVVGDPSTAKSQFLKMVADFSPRAVYTSGKASTAAGLTAAVVRDEESGEFVIEAGALMLADNSVCCIDEFDKMDVKDQVAIHEAMEQQTISITKAGVKATLNARASILAAANPIGGRYEKSKSLKPNIDISAPLMSRFDLFFIIVDDCNEVTD
;
A
#
# COMPACT_ATOMS: atom_id res chain seq x y z
N MET A 1 -8.22 -14.05 -10.76
CA MET A 1 -8.37 -12.60 -11.02
C MET A 1 -9.71 -12.10 -10.50
N PRO A 2 -9.86 -11.75 -9.20
CA PRO A 2 -11.13 -11.25 -8.66
C PRO A 2 -11.39 -9.76 -8.92
N GLY A 3 -10.34 -8.96 -9.14
CA GLY A 3 -10.48 -7.50 -9.29
C GLY A 3 -11.16 -7.01 -10.56
N ALA A 4 -11.05 -7.73 -11.66
CA ALA A 4 -11.65 -7.30 -12.93
C ALA A 4 -13.18 -7.48 -12.97
N ARG A 5 -13.76 -8.31 -12.10
CA ARG A 5 -15.22 -8.47 -12.01
C ARG A 5 -15.91 -7.32 -11.27
N ALA A 6 -15.25 -6.73 -10.27
CA ALA A 6 -15.87 -5.70 -9.44
C ALA A 6 -16.00 -4.33 -10.15
N GLU A 7 -15.06 -3.98 -11.03
CA GLU A 7 -15.14 -2.69 -11.75
C GLU A 7 -16.10 -2.69 -12.94
N SER A 8 -16.37 -3.83 -13.54
CA SER A 8 -17.34 -3.91 -14.65
C SER A 8 -18.78 -3.84 -14.17
N ASP A 9 -19.08 -4.32 -12.97
CA ASP A 9 -20.44 -4.32 -12.42
C ASP A 9 -20.92 -2.94 -11.95
N GLN A 10 -20.02 -2.05 -11.56
CA GLN A 10 -20.42 -0.71 -11.09
C GLN A 10 -20.86 0.26 -12.20
N ARG A 11 -20.56 0.01 -13.46
CA ARG A 11 -20.88 0.95 -14.56
C ARG A 11 -22.21 0.70 -15.27
N HIS A 12 -22.86 -0.40 -15.02
CA HIS A 12 -24.17 -0.71 -15.63
C HIS A 12 -25.21 -0.99 -14.56
N ARG A 13 -25.76 0.07 -13.98
CA ARG A 13 -27.13 -0.02 -13.47
C ARG A 13 -28.03 -0.22 -14.68
N GLY A 14 -28.30 -1.48 -15.01
CA GLY A 14 -29.18 -1.86 -16.10
C GLY A 14 -30.58 -1.33 -15.86
N GLN A 15 -31.19 -0.79 -16.91
CA GLN A 15 -32.63 -0.56 -16.94
C GLN A 15 -33.29 -1.93 -16.72
N GLU A 16 -33.98 -2.06 -15.59
CA GLU A 16 -34.86 -3.19 -15.37
C GLU A 16 -35.94 -3.17 -16.46
N ALA A 17 -35.95 -4.18 -17.30
CA ALA A 17 -37.07 -4.39 -18.20
C ALA A 17 -38.29 -4.76 -17.36
N GLU A 18 -39.30 -3.89 -17.29
CA GLU A 18 -40.56 -4.17 -16.64
C GLU A 18 -41.17 -5.44 -17.27
N GLY A 19 -41.22 -6.49 -16.48
CA GLY A 19 -41.83 -7.75 -16.87
C GLY A 19 -43.32 -7.56 -17.11
N VAL A 20 -43.84 -8.24 -18.12
CA VAL A 20 -45.25 -8.20 -18.52
C VAL A 20 -46.14 -8.53 -17.32
N MET A 21 -46.92 -7.54 -16.84
CA MET A 21 -47.90 -7.71 -15.79
C MET A 21 -48.91 -8.76 -16.21
N GLY A 22 -48.86 -9.95 -15.67
CA GLY A 22 -49.85 -11.00 -15.97
C GLY A 22 -49.41 -12.41 -15.60
N LEU A 23 -48.11 -12.67 -15.59
CA LEU A 23 -47.58 -14.02 -15.30
C LEU A 23 -47.44 -14.34 -13.81
N LYS A 24 -47.41 -13.33 -12.93
CA LYS A 24 -47.34 -13.51 -11.46
C LYS A 24 -48.56 -14.25 -10.88
N SER A 25 -49.70 -14.03 -11.47
CA SER A 25 -50.95 -14.72 -11.04
C SER A 25 -50.99 -16.21 -11.37
N LEU A 26 -50.11 -16.67 -12.26
CA LEU A 26 -50.01 -18.07 -12.70
C LEU A 26 -48.88 -18.84 -12.00
N GLY A 27 -48.23 -18.26 -10.99
CA GLY A 27 -47.15 -18.94 -10.25
C GLY A 27 -45.88 -19.17 -11.05
N VAL A 28 -45.73 -18.53 -12.20
CA VAL A 28 -44.52 -18.57 -13.03
C VAL A 28 -43.52 -17.63 -12.44
N ARG A 29 -42.28 -18.09 -12.14
CA ARG A 29 -41.17 -17.24 -11.71
C ARG A 29 -40.86 -16.24 -12.81
N ASP A 30 -40.86 -14.93 -12.47
CA ASP A 30 -40.40 -13.90 -13.39
C ASP A 30 -38.96 -14.19 -13.78
N LEU A 31 -38.70 -14.32 -15.08
CA LEU A 31 -37.36 -14.42 -15.62
C LEU A 31 -36.75 -12.98 -15.64
N HIS A 32 -35.96 -12.68 -14.65
CA HIS A 32 -35.18 -11.43 -14.65
C HIS A 32 -33.99 -11.62 -15.59
N TYR A 33 -34.04 -10.96 -16.75
CA TYR A 33 -32.91 -10.90 -17.66
C TYR A 33 -31.88 -9.89 -17.11
N ARG A 34 -30.67 -10.34 -16.85
CA ARG A 34 -29.53 -9.46 -16.50
C ARG A 34 -28.68 -9.26 -17.75
N MET A 35 -28.33 -8.00 -18.02
CA MET A 35 -27.33 -7.70 -19.04
C MET A 35 -25.95 -7.81 -18.39
N ALA A 36 -25.06 -8.60 -18.98
CA ALA A 36 -23.69 -8.74 -18.55
C ALA A 36 -22.74 -8.40 -19.70
N PHE A 37 -21.68 -7.71 -19.38
CA PHE A 37 -20.59 -7.46 -20.32
C PHE A 37 -19.59 -8.63 -20.21
N LEU A 38 -19.46 -9.40 -21.29
CA LEU A 38 -18.50 -10.49 -21.37
C LEU A 38 -17.18 -9.94 -21.91
N ALA A 39 -16.18 -9.75 -21.04
CA ALA A 39 -14.86 -9.35 -21.47
C ALA A 39 -14.10 -10.55 -22.03
N CYS A 40 -13.75 -10.51 -23.32
CA CYS A 40 -12.96 -11.54 -23.99
C CYS A 40 -11.46 -11.38 -23.73
N ALA A 41 -10.99 -10.15 -23.50
CA ALA A 41 -9.61 -9.83 -23.17
C ALA A 41 -9.55 -8.56 -22.31
N VAL A 42 -8.59 -8.51 -21.40
CA VAL A 42 -8.29 -7.34 -20.57
C VAL A 42 -6.84 -6.99 -20.84
N ALA A 43 -6.60 -5.80 -21.38
CA ALA A 43 -5.26 -5.25 -21.55
C ALA A 43 -5.07 -4.08 -20.60
N THR A 44 -3.95 -4.00 -19.91
CA THR A 44 -3.58 -2.85 -19.10
C THR A 44 -3.17 -1.71 -20.00
N ASP A 45 -3.71 -0.51 -19.74
CA ASP A 45 -3.39 0.69 -20.51
C ASP A 45 -1.90 1.03 -20.33
N GLY A 46 -1.14 0.98 -21.42
CA GLY A 46 0.29 1.14 -21.69
C GLY A 46 1.24 1.90 -20.78
N LYS A 47 0.85 2.27 -19.60
CA LYS A 47 1.77 2.59 -18.51
C LYS A 47 2.15 1.26 -17.84
N ALA A 48 3.12 0.58 -18.43
CA ALA A 48 3.76 -0.57 -17.81
C ALA A 48 4.28 -0.14 -16.44
N LYS A 49 3.42 -0.23 -15.43
CA LYS A 49 3.89 -0.19 -14.05
C LYS A 49 4.77 -1.42 -13.90
N LEU A 50 6.02 -1.17 -13.62
CA LEU A 50 7.02 -2.19 -13.34
C LEU A 50 6.48 -3.08 -12.19
N GLY A 51 6.03 -4.26 -12.50
CA GLY A 51 5.43 -5.18 -11.55
C GLY A 51 4.57 -6.19 -12.30
N SER A 52 5.08 -7.39 -12.47
CA SER A 52 4.33 -8.49 -13.06
C SER A 52 3.25 -8.96 -12.09
N ASP A 53 2.10 -9.36 -12.63
CA ASP A 53 1.05 -10.04 -11.88
C ASP A 53 1.42 -11.49 -11.51
N SER A 54 2.63 -11.93 -11.86
CA SER A 54 3.16 -13.24 -11.49
C SER A 54 3.90 -13.14 -10.16
N ASP A 55 3.59 -14.03 -9.23
CA ASP A 55 4.29 -14.19 -7.94
C ASP A 55 5.76 -14.64 -8.11
N GLU A 56 6.22 -14.87 -9.33
CA GLU A 56 7.60 -15.23 -9.63
C GLU A 56 8.47 -13.99 -9.87
N PRO A 57 9.66 -13.93 -9.28
CA PRO A 57 10.60 -12.83 -9.52
C PRO A 57 10.95 -12.78 -11.01
N GLU A 58 10.60 -11.68 -11.67
CA GLU A 58 10.98 -11.48 -13.08
C GLU A 58 12.49 -11.54 -13.23
N THR A 59 12.94 -12.46 -14.07
CA THR A 59 14.35 -12.54 -14.46
C THR A 59 14.74 -11.29 -15.26
N ALA A 60 15.97 -10.81 -15.06
CA ALA A 60 16.51 -9.65 -15.80
C ALA A 60 16.37 -9.79 -17.33
N ALA A 61 16.35 -11.02 -17.85
CA ALA A 61 16.13 -11.32 -19.26
C ALA A 61 14.68 -10.99 -19.70
N ALA A 62 13.69 -11.36 -18.89
CA ALA A 62 12.28 -11.06 -19.17
C ALA A 62 11.98 -9.56 -19.09
N MET A 63 12.62 -8.84 -18.15
CA MET A 63 12.54 -7.38 -18.09
C MET A 63 13.13 -6.72 -19.33
N LYS A 64 14.26 -7.22 -19.83
CA LYS A 64 14.90 -6.71 -21.04
C LYS A 64 14.02 -6.85 -22.29
N GLU A 65 13.28 -7.95 -22.42
CA GLU A 65 12.36 -8.15 -23.54
C GLU A 65 11.16 -7.18 -23.52
N LYS A 66 10.74 -6.76 -22.32
CA LYS A 66 9.62 -5.81 -22.14
C LYS A 66 10.03 -4.36 -22.34
N MET A 67 11.32 -4.02 -22.19
CA MET A 67 11.85 -2.67 -22.32
C MET A 67 12.12 -2.31 -23.78
N LYS A 68 11.92 -1.03 -24.13
CA LYS A 68 12.38 -0.49 -25.41
C LYS A 68 13.90 -0.37 -25.41
N SER A 69 14.50 -0.44 -26.61
CA SER A 69 15.95 -0.33 -26.77
C SER A 69 16.53 0.96 -26.16
N GLU A 70 15.80 2.08 -26.30
CA GLU A 70 16.20 3.38 -25.75
C GLU A 70 16.21 3.39 -24.21
N GLU A 71 15.24 2.73 -23.59
CA GLU A 71 15.14 2.60 -22.13
C GLU A 71 16.28 1.74 -21.61
N TRP A 72 16.60 0.64 -22.30
CA TRP A 72 17.70 -0.23 -21.93
C TRP A 72 19.06 0.48 -22.03
N GLU A 73 19.28 1.26 -23.08
CA GLU A 73 20.49 2.08 -23.21
C GLU A 73 20.62 3.14 -22.11
N ALA A 74 19.50 3.71 -21.68
CA ALA A 74 19.47 4.64 -20.57
C ALA A 74 19.86 3.95 -19.25
N VAL A 75 19.28 2.76 -18.96
CA VAL A 75 19.63 1.94 -17.79
C VAL A 75 21.11 1.56 -17.83
N PHE A 76 21.61 1.14 -18.98
CA PHE A 76 23.03 0.79 -19.12
C PHE A 76 23.96 1.99 -18.87
N ARG A 77 23.62 3.18 -19.38
CA ARG A 77 24.37 4.42 -19.08
C ARG A 77 24.36 4.75 -17.59
N MET A 78 23.20 4.62 -16.92
CA MET A 78 23.10 4.82 -15.48
C MET A 78 23.98 3.84 -14.71
N SER A 79 24.06 2.58 -15.12
CA SER A 79 24.88 1.57 -14.45
C SER A 79 26.37 1.85 -14.48
N GLN A 80 26.84 2.67 -15.41
CA GLN A 80 28.23 3.10 -15.52
C GLN A 80 28.56 4.33 -14.68
N ASP A 81 27.56 4.97 -14.08
CA ASP A 81 27.75 6.17 -13.28
C ASP A 81 28.33 5.83 -11.90
N LYS A 82 29.48 6.41 -11.57
CA LYS A 82 30.15 6.24 -10.27
C LYS A 82 29.34 6.80 -9.11
N ASN A 83 28.49 7.80 -9.36
CA ASN A 83 27.67 8.46 -8.37
C ASN A 83 26.20 8.04 -8.42
N LEU A 84 25.92 6.88 -9.05
CA LEU A 84 24.57 6.37 -9.26
C LEU A 84 23.68 6.46 -8.00
N TYR A 85 24.21 6.05 -6.85
CA TYR A 85 23.46 6.04 -5.59
C TYR A 85 22.97 7.43 -5.18
N ASN A 86 23.87 8.43 -5.20
CA ASN A 86 23.50 9.80 -4.85
C ASN A 86 22.56 10.44 -5.87
N ASN A 87 22.76 10.14 -7.15
CA ASN A 87 21.91 10.63 -8.23
C ASN A 87 20.49 10.05 -8.13
N LEU A 88 20.34 8.77 -7.76
CA LEU A 88 19.04 8.17 -7.50
C LEU A 88 18.32 8.83 -6.32
N ILE A 89 19.02 9.08 -5.21
CA ILE A 89 18.45 9.74 -4.03
C ILE A 89 17.96 11.15 -4.39
N THR A 90 18.75 11.92 -5.12
CA THR A 90 18.38 13.28 -5.51
C THR A 90 17.21 13.28 -6.50
N SER A 91 17.18 12.33 -7.43
CA SER A 91 16.12 12.22 -8.44
C SER A 91 14.80 11.75 -7.85
N LEU A 92 14.84 10.92 -6.81
CA LEU A 92 13.63 10.39 -6.18
C LEU A 92 12.86 11.48 -5.41
N PHE A 93 13.59 12.43 -4.79
CA PHE A 93 13.01 13.50 -3.98
C PHE A 93 13.46 14.89 -4.42
N PRO A 94 13.10 15.36 -5.63
CA PRO A 94 13.62 16.61 -6.17
C PRO A 94 13.11 17.86 -5.42
N THR A 95 11.92 17.80 -4.84
CA THR A 95 11.28 18.93 -4.15
C THR A 95 11.68 19.06 -2.68
N ILE A 96 12.37 18.07 -2.12
CA ILE A 96 12.75 18.07 -0.70
C ILE A 96 14.24 18.30 -0.60
N HIS A 97 14.61 19.41 0.04
CA HIS A 97 15.99 19.73 0.33
C HIS A 97 16.46 19.10 1.65
N GLY A 98 17.71 18.62 1.70
CA GLY A 98 18.26 17.99 2.90
C GLY A 98 17.68 16.62 3.23
N ASN A 99 17.81 16.20 4.48
CA ASN A 99 17.33 14.92 5.01
C ASN A 99 17.78 13.68 4.20
N ASP A 100 19.05 13.67 3.78
CA ASP A 100 19.59 12.62 2.91
C ASP A 100 19.52 11.23 3.53
N GLU A 101 19.62 11.14 4.86
CA GLU A 101 19.50 9.86 5.56
C GLU A 101 18.10 9.27 5.44
N VAL A 102 17.06 10.12 5.55
CA VAL A 102 15.65 9.68 5.36
C VAL A 102 15.45 9.22 3.92
N LYS A 103 15.96 9.98 2.94
CA LYS A 103 15.88 9.61 1.52
C LYS A 103 16.55 8.27 1.25
N ARG A 104 17.73 8.04 1.82
CA ARG A 104 18.47 6.76 1.74
C ARG A 104 17.67 5.61 2.33
N GLY A 105 17.10 5.82 3.52
CA GLY A 105 16.29 4.80 4.19
C GLY A 105 15.03 4.44 3.40
N ILE A 106 14.34 5.42 2.86
CA ILE A 106 13.16 5.18 2.01
C ILE A 106 13.55 4.46 0.72
N MET A 107 14.67 4.83 0.11
CA MET A 107 15.17 4.14 -1.08
C MET A 107 15.50 2.67 -0.79
N LEU A 108 16.16 2.38 0.34
CA LEU A 108 16.42 1.00 0.78
C LEU A 108 15.12 0.22 1.02
N MET A 109 14.11 0.84 1.61
CA MET A 109 12.79 0.25 1.79
C MET A 109 12.14 -0.11 0.44
N MET A 110 12.27 0.75 -0.57
CA MET A 110 11.70 0.50 -1.89
C MET A 110 12.38 -0.67 -2.62
N PHE A 111 13.69 -0.86 -2.43
CA PHE A 111 14.38 -2.05 -2.92
C PHE A 111 14.02 -3.30 -2.13
N GLY A 112 13.71 -3.15 -0.85
CA GLY A 112 13.44 -4.26 0.06
C GLY A 112 14.63 -5.18 0.27
N GLY A 113 14.39 -6.25 1.00
CA GLY A 113 15.32 -7.36 1.21
C GLY A 113 14.89 -8.61 0.46
N VAL A 114 15.75 -9.62 0.46
CA VAL A 114 15.43 -10.92 -0.14
C VAL A 114 14.70 -11.80 0.87
N PRO A 115 13.46 -12.21 0.62
CA PRO A 115 12.76 -13.14 1.49
C PRO A 115 13.48 -14.48 1.50
N LYS A 116 13.52 -15.13 2.65
CA LYS A 116 14.18 -16.43 2.83
C LYS A 116 13.24 -17.41 3.51
N THR A 117 13.27 -18.66 3.09
CA THR A 117 12.62 -19.77 3.76
C THR A 117 13.67 -20.60 4.48
N THR A 118 13.44 -20.88 5.76
CA THR A 118 14.30 -21.78 6.53
C THR A 118 13.98 -23.24 6.19
N GLY A 119 14.90 -24.16 6.50
CA GLY A 119 14.67 -25.60 6.30
C GLY A 119 13.46 -26.17 7.06
N GLU A 120 12.94 -25.43 8.03
CA GLU A 120 11.74 -25.74 8.81
C GLU A 120 10.46 -25.14 8.23
N SER A 121 10.50 -24.67 6.98
CA SER A 121 9.37 -24.01 6.27
C SER A 121 8.91 -22.68 6.92
N THR A 122 9.74 -22.06 7.76
CA THR A 122 9.46 -20.73 8.29
C THR A 122 9.89 -19.69 7.26
N SER A 123 8.96 -18.82 6.83
CA SER A 123 9.25 -17.72 5.92
C SER A 123 9.75 -16.51 6.68
N LEU A 124 10.91 -16.00 6.29
CA LEU A 124 11.44 -14.72 6.76
C LEU A 124 11.11 -13.64 5.75
N ARG A 125 10.44 -12.58 6.20
CA ARG A 125 10.07 -11.43 5.36
C ARG A 125 11.31 -10.70 4.82
N GLY A 126 11.20 -10.18 3.61
CA GLY A 126 12.17 -9.26 3.02
C GLY A 126 11.75 -7.79 3.13
N ASP A 127 10.53 -7.49 3.59
CA ASP A 127 10.01 -6.14 3.65
C ASP A 127 10.67 -5.33 4.76
N ILE A 128 10.97 -4.06 4.47
CA ILE A 128 11.56 -3.11 5.41
C ILE A 128 10.50 -2.08 5.77
N ASN A 129 10.18 -1.95 7.06
CA ASN A 129 9.22 -0.99 7.56
C ASN A 129 9.93 0.24 8.12
N VAL A 130 9.50 1.42 7.68
CA VAL A 130 10.11 2.71 8.03
C VAL A 130 9.10 3.60 8.72
N CYS A 131 9.51 4.21 9.83
CA CYS A 131 8.73 5.22 10.53
C CYS A 131 9.50 6.55 10.55
N VAL A 132 8.87 7.59 10.03
CA VAL A 132 9.40 8.96 10.05
C VAL A 132 8.65 9.75 11.12
N VAL A 133 9.36 10.14 12.15
CA VAL A 133 8.84 10.94 13.25
C VAL A 133 9.45 12.32 13.20
N GLY A 134 8.65 13.35 13.36
CA GLY A 134 9.22 14.69 13.37
C GLY A 134 8.21 15.78 13.62
N ASP A 135 8.74 16.97 13.80
CA ASP A 135 7.97 18.17 14.07
C ASP A 135 7.00 18.49 12.92
N PRO A 136 5.91 19.22 13.14
CA PRO A 136 5.05 19.71 12.09
C PRO A 136 5.85 20.49 11.03
N SER A 137 5.37 20.47 9.79
CA SER A 137 5.98 21.21 8.66
C SER A 137 7.37 20.71 8.20
N THR A 138 7.83 19.54 8.67
CA THR A 138 9.12 18.93 8.23
C THR A 138 8.99 18.04 6.98
N ALA A 139 8.04 18.31 6.11
CA ALA A 139 7.82 17.63 4.83
C ALA A 139 7.55 16.11 4.88
N LYS A 140 7.19 15.52 6.04
CA LYS A 140 6.91 14.09 6.20
C LYS A 140 5.88 13.56 5.18
N SER A 141 4.73 14.23 5.09
CA SER A 141 3.67 13.84 4.14
C SER A 141 4.10 13.94 2.67
N GLN A 142 5.07 14.81 2.36
CA GLN A 142 5.60 14.92 1.00
C GLN A 142 6.44 13.69 0.63
N PHE A 143 7.26 13.18 1.55
CA PHE A 143 7.97 11.92 1.34
C PHE A 143 7.01 10.78 1.02
N LEU A 144 5.92 10.65 1.78
CA LEU A 144 4.92 9.59 1.59
C LEU A 144 4.22 9.72 0.24
N LYS A 145 3.80 10.93 -0.14
CA LYS A 145 3.14 11.19 -1.42
C LYS A 145 4.04 10.87 -2.60
N MET A 146 5.31 11.29 -2.56
CA MET A 146 6.27 11.02 -3.63
C MET A 146 6.51 9.51 -3.80
N VAL A 147 6.60 8.75 -2.71
CA VAL A 147 6.72 7.30 -2.76
C VAL A 147 5.46 6.66 -3.35
N ALA A 148 4.28 7.14 -2.95
CA ALA A 148 3.02 6.64 -3.47
C ALA A 148 2.84 6.92 -4.97
N ASP A 149 3.31 8.07 -5.44
CA ASP A 149 3.25 8.43 -6.87
C ASP A 149 4.28 7.65 -7.71
N PHE A 150 5.45 7.36 -7.12
CA PHE A 150 6.54 6.67 -7.81
C PHE A 150 6.34 5.15 -7.85
N SER A 151 5.97 4.54 -6.73
CA SER A 151 5.88 3.08 -6.62
C SER A 151 4.57 2.56 -7.23
N PRO A 152 4.62 1.55 -8.10
CA PRO A 152 3.42 0.90 -8.61
C PRO A 152 2.66 0.24 -7.46
N ARG A 153 1.32 0.29 -7.49
CA ARG A 153 0.43 -0.27 -6.46
C ARG A 153 0.61 0.31 -5.05
N ALA A 154 1.46 1.32 -4.86
CA ALA A 154 1.55 1.97 -3.57
C ALA A 154 0.23 2.66 -3.22
N VAL A 155 -0.15 2.58 -1.96
CA VAL A 155 -1.39 3.17 -1.45
C VAL A 155 -1.04 4.21 -0.40
N TYR A 156 -1.59 5.41 -0.57
CA TYR A 156 -1.49 6.47 0.42
C TYR A 156 -2.77 6.54 1.23
N THR A 157 -2.66 6.51 2.54
CA THR A 157 -3.79 6.60 3.47
C THR A 157 -3.43 7.46 4.69
N SER A 158 -4.45 8.02 5.34
CA SER A 158 -4.26 8.75 6.60
C SER A 158 -4.78 7.92 7.76
N GLY A 159 -3.99 7.80 8.83
CA GLY A 159 -4.38 7.09 10.04
C GLY A 159 -5.64 7.62 10.71
N LYS A 160 -5.89 8.92 10.58
CA LYS A 160 -7.09 9.56 11.14
C LYS A 160 -8.35 9.32 10.30
N ALA A 161 -8.24 9.28 8.99
CA ALA A 161 -9.39 9.18 8.09
C ALA A 161 -9.77 7.74 7.76
N SER A 162 -8.86 6.79 7.93
CA SER A 162 -9.09 5.39 7.65
C SER A 162 -9.69 4.68 8.85
N THR A 163 -10.67 3.85 8.57
CA THR A 163 -11.22 2.90 9.56
C THR A 163 -10.49 1.56 9.46
N ALA A 164 -10.58 0.71 10.50
CA ALA A 164 -10.03 -0.66 10.45
C ALA A 164 -10.43 -1.40 9.17
N ALA A 165 -11.66 -1.25 8.75
CA ALA A 165 -12.17 -1.85 7.53
C ALA A 165 -11.53 -1.26 6.26
N GLY A 166 -11.29 0.05 6.23
CA GLY A 166 -10.62 0.71 5.10
C GLY A 166 -9.13 0.39 5.01
N LEU A 167 -8.48 0.08 6.14
CA LEU A 167 -7.08 -0.36 6.14
C LEU A 167 -6.93 -1.84 5.80
N THR A 168 -7.79 -2.70 6.33
CA THR A 168 -7.66 -4.15 6.19
C THR A 168 -8.54 -4.69 5.08
N ALA A 169 -9.80 -4.99 5.40
CA ALA A 169 -10.85 -5.31 4.45
C ALA A 169 -12.23 -5.16 5.09
N ALA A 170 -13.18 -4.77 4.30
CA ALA A 170 -14.58 -4.70 4.67
C ALA A 170 -15.32 -5.96 4.18
N VAL A 171 -16.28 -6.44 4.97
CA VAL A 171 -17.27 -7.42 4.51
C VAL A 171 -18.56 -6.65 4.29
N VAL A 172 -18.93 -6.49 3.03
CA VAL A 172 -20.11 -5.73 2.60
C VAL A 172 -21.11 -6.73 2.00
N ARG A 173 -22.39 -6.48 2.25
CA ARG A 173 -23.44 -7.25 1.60
C ARG A 173 -23.69 -6.68 0.21
N ASP A 174 -23.50 -7.48 -0.80
CA ASP A 174 -23.84 -7.11 -2.16
C ASP A 174 -25.37 -6.96 -2.29
N GLU A 175 -25.80 -5.81 -2.77
CA GLU A 175 -27.23 -5.49 -2.90
C GLU A 175 -27.93 -6.36 -3.96
N GLU A 176 -27.18 -6.83 -4.95
CA GLU A 176 -27.76 -7.63 -6.04
C GLU A 176 -27.87 -9.11 -5.72
N SER A 177 -26.77 -9.73 -5.23
CA SER A 177 -26.71 -11.15 -4.91
C SER A 177 -27.24 -11.44 -3.49
N GLY A 178 -27.21 -10.44 -2.59
CA GLY A 178 -27.51 -10.61 -1.18
C GLY A 178 -26.43 -11.37 -0.40
N GLU A 179 -25.33 -11.76 -1.06
CA GLU A 179 -24.19 -12.44 -0.48
C GLU A 179 -23.20 -11.49 0.15
N PHE A 180 -22.39 -11.98 1.09
CA PHE A 180 -21.32 -11.19 1.67
C PHE A 180 -20.07 -11.24 0.79
N VAL A 181 -19.60 -10.08 0.37
CA VAL A 181 -18.39 -9.91 -0.45
C VAL A 181 -17.30 -9.21 0.37
N ILE A 182 -16.06 -9.61 0.16
CA ILE A 182 -14.89 -8.98 0.79
C ILE A 182 -14.42 -7.84 -0.12
N GLU A 183 -14.47 -6.62 0.41
CA GLU A 183 -13.90 -5.44 -0.22
C GLU A 183 -12.48 -5.21 0.31
N ALA A 184 -11.51 -5.06 -0.61
CA ALA A 184 -10.11 -4.90 -0.29
C ALA A 184 -9.82 -3.54 0.34
N GLY A 185 -9.12 -3.53 1.49
CA GLY A 185 -8.60 -2.32 2.11
C GLY A 185 -7.20 -1.94 1.62
N ALA A 186 -6.67 -0.84 2.16
CA ALA A 186 -5.39 -0.26 1.74
C ALA A 186 -4.21 -1.25 1.80
N LEU A 187 -4.11 -2.07 2.84
CA LEU A 187 -3.03 -3.05 2.99
C LEU A 187 -3.11 -4.18 1.95
N MET A 188 -4.32 -4.59 1.57
CA MET A 188 -4.51 -5.59 0.52
C MET A 188 -4.21 -5.02 -0.87
N LEU A 189 -4.62 -3.77 -1.12
CA LEU A 189 -4.33 -3.08 -2.39
C LEU A 189 -2.84 -2.84 -2.58
N ALA A 190 -2.10 -2.67 -1.48
CA ALA A 190 -0.66 -2.49 -1.45
C ALA A 190 0.13 -3.82 -1.43
N ASP A 191 -0.50 -4.97 -1.68
CA ASP A 191 0.22 -6.27 -1.69
C ASP A 191 1.39 -6.25 -2.68
N ASN A 192 2.57 -6.71 -2.24
CA ASN A 192 3.85 -6.62 -2.94
C ASN A 192 4.27 -5.18 -3.31
N SER A 193 3.90 -4.18 -2.49
CA SER A 193 4.24 -2.78 -2.71
C SER A 193 4.38 -2.03 -1.38
N VAL A 194 4.26 -0.71 -1.40
CA VAL A 194 4.41 0.15 -0.23
C VAL A 194 3.06 0.68 0.23
N CYS A 195 2.76 0.54 1.52
CA CYS A 195 1.63 1.19 2.15
C CYS A 195 2.11 2.42 2.93
N CYS A 196 1.76 3.61 2.43
CA CYS A 196 2.11 4.89 3.03
C CYS A 196 0.99 5.35 3.98
N ILE A 197 1.29 5.44 5.27
CA ILE A 197 0.31 5.83 6.30
C ILE A 197 0.74 7.13 6.93
N ASP A 198 0.01 8.20 6.65
CA ASP A 198 0.23 9.50 7.28
C ASP A 198 -0.57 9.62 8.60
N GLU A 199 -0.14 10.50 9.51
CA GLU A 199 -0.75 10.68 10.83
C GLU A 199 -0.93 9.37 11.60
N PHE A 200 0.10 8.52 11.60
CA PHE A 200 0.07 7.21 12.24
C PHE A 200 -0.21 7.29 13.75
N ASP A 201 0.19 8.39 14.39
CA ASP A 201 -0.06 8.70 15.81
C ASP A 201 -1.54 8.93 16.15
N LYS A 202 -2.38 9.18 15.15
CA LYS A 202 -3.83 9.43 15.33
C LYS A 202 -4.70 8.21 15.09
N MET A 203 -4.09 7.06 14.87
CA MET A 203 -4.78 5.83 14.56
C MET A 203 -5.40 5.19 15.81
N ASP A 204 -6.61 4.67 15.67
CA ASP A 204 -7.26 3.92 16.74
C ASP A 204 -6.51 2.65 17.12
N VAL A 205 -6.56 2.27 18.40
CA VAL A 205 -5.86 1.06 18.90
C VAL A 205 -6.28 -0.21 18.17
N LYS A 206 -7.54 -0.30 17.72
CA LYS A 206 -8.04 -1.45 16.95
C LYS A 206 -7.37 -1.58 15.58
N ASP A 207 -7.11 -0.44 14.94
CA ASP A 207 -6.46 -0.35 13.63
C ASP A 207 -4.96 -0.67 13.76
N GLN A 208 -4.35 -0.24 14.85
CA GLN A 208 -2.98 -0.60 15.20
C GLN A 208 -2.76 -2.11 15.33
N VAL A 209 -3.73 -2.85 15.89
CA VAL A 209 -3.65 -4.31 16.01
C VAL A 209 -3.66 -4.99 14.63
N ALA A 210 -4.47 -4.51 13.71
CA ALA A 210 -4.53 -5.05 12.35
C ALA A 210 -3.24 -4.83 11.58
N ILE A 211 -2.63 -3.65 11.72
CA ILE A 211 -1.32 -3.35 11.13
C ILE A 211 -0.24 -4.23 11.75
N HIS A 212 -0.29 -4.45 13.06
CA HIS A 212 0.66 -5.32 13.75
C HIS A 212 0.65 -6.75 13.17
N GLU A 213 -0.55 -7.32 12.92
CA GLU A 213 -0.70 -8.63 12.26
C GLU A 213 -0.10 -8.62 10.84
N ALA A 214 -0.44 -7.61 10.05
CA ALA A 214 0.08 -7.48 8.68
C ALA A 214 1.61 -7.35 8.65
N MET A 215 2.21 -6.56 9.55
CA MET A 215 3.67 -6.40 9.64
C MET A 215 4.40 -7.67 10.06
N GLU A 216 3.79 -8.49 10.92
CA GLU A 216 4.42 -9.69 11.46
C GLU A 216 4.23 -10.90 10.58
N GLN A 217 2.98 -11.17 10.19
CA GLN A 217 2.59 -12.40 9.49
C GLN A 217 2.43 -12.21 7.99
N GLN A 218 2.44 -10.96 7.49
CA GLN A 218 2.15 -10.62 6.10
C GLN A 218 0.76 -11.10 5.65
N THR A 219 -0.14 -11.29 6.61
CA THR A 219 -1.51 -11.72 6.42
C THR A 219 -2.47 -10.90 7.27
N ILE A 220 -3.73 -10.86 6.86
CA ILE A 220 -4.83 -10.24 7.58
C ILE A 220 -5.92 -11.27 7.75
N SER A 221 -6.29 -11.55 8.99
CA SER A 221 -7.36 -12.48 9.34
C SER A 221 -8.69 -11.74 9.51
N ILE A 222 -9.69 -12.11 8.73
CA ILE A 222 -11.03 -11.54 8.79
C ILE A 222 -11.99 -12.59 9.29
N THR A 223 -12.74 -12.22 10.35
CA THR A 223 -13.85 -13.02 10.84
C THR A 223 -15.04 -12.08 11.06
N LYS A 224 -15.84 -11.86 10.01
CA LYS A 224 -17.02 -10.98 10.05
C LYS A 224 -18.17 -11.63 9.30
N ALA A 225 -19.39 -11.47 9.79
CA ALA A 225 -20.63 -11.91 9.15
C ALA A 225 -20.63 -13.41 8.72
N GLY A 226 -19.94 -14.27 9.48
CA GLY A 226 -19.81 -15.70 9.15
C GLY A 226 -18.75 -16.04 8.11
N VAL A 227 -18.09 -15.02 7.51
CA VAL A 227 -16.97 -15.22 6.58
C VAL A 227 -15.69 -15.29 7.38
N LYS A 228 -14.94 -16.39 7.22
CA LYS A 228 -13.59 -16.57 7.73
C LYS A 228 -12.63 -16.59 6.55
N ALA A 229 -11.72 -15.63 6.46
CA ALA A 229 -10.72 -15.58 5.41
C ALA A 229 -9.39 -15.07 5.96
N THR A 230 -8.29 -15.65 5.48
CA THR A 230 -6.93 -15.13 5.68
C THR A 230 -6.46 -14.59 4.33
N LEU A 231 -6.11 -13.32 4.31
CA LEU A 231 -5.75 -12.58 3.10
C LEU A 231 -4.29 -12.19 3.16
N ASN A 232 -3.60 -12.20 2.04
CA ASN A 232 -2.21 -11.79 1.96
C ASN A 232 -2.10 -10.27 2.01
N ALA A 233 -1.15 -9.75 2.79
CA ALA A 233 -0.83 -8.34 2.91
C ALA A 233 0.69 -8.17 3.05
N ARG A 234 1.41 -8.55 2.00
CA ARG A 234 2.87 -8.46 1.91
C ARG A 234 3.24 -7.04 1.46
N ALA A 235 3.25 -6.11 2.40
CA ALA A 235 3.52 -4.72 2.11
C ALA A 235 4.60 -4.16 3.04
N SER A 236 5.50 -3.34 2.48
CA SER A 236 6.37 -2.49 3.28
C SER A 236 5.58 -1.30 3.79
N ILE A 237 5.69 -0.98 5.07
CA ILE A 237 4.95 0.13 5.67
C ILE A 237 5.86 1.33 5.83
N LEU A 238 5.45 2.46 5.23
CA LEU A 238 6.04 3.77 5.44
C LEU A 238 5.08 4.63 6.24
N ALA A 239 5.39 4.84 7.53
CA ALA A 239 4.56 5.61 8.43
C ALA A 239 5.14 6.98 8.72
N ALA A 240 4.28 8.00 8.82
CA ALA A 240 4.65 9.32 9.33
C ALA A 240 3.87 9.61 10.61
N ALA A 241 4.58 10.05 11.65
CA ALA A 241 3.99 10.37 12.94
C ALA A 241 4.48 11.73 13.45
N ASN A 242 3.62 12.40 14.21
CA ASN A 242 4.00 13.61 14.93
C ASN A 242 4.33 13.27 16.40
N PRO A 243 5.25 13.99 17.02
CA PRO A 243 5.55 13.79 18.44
C PRO A 243 4.40 14.29 19.33
N ILE A 244 4.29 13.68 20.51
CA ILE A 244 3.33 14.10 21.55
C ILE A 244 3.67 15.54 21.96
N GLY A 245 2.65 16.41 21.97
CA GLY A 245 2.86 17.84 22.28
C GLY A 245 3.35 18.69 21.10
N GLY A 246 3.52 18.10 19.91
CA GLY A 246 3.81 18.84 18.68
C GLY A 246 5.29 19.19 18.46
N ARG A 247 6.19 18.89 19.40
CA ARG A 247 7.64 19.04 19.25
C ARG A 247 8.39 17.85 19.84
N TYR A 248 9.44 17.45 19.17
CA TYR A 248 10.29 16.38 19.63
C TYR A 248 11.23 16.86 20.75
N GLU A 249 11.14 16.24 21.93
CA GLU A 249 12.03 16.54 23.06
C GLU A 249 13.32 15.70 22.99
N LYS A 250 14.43 16.32 22.64
CA LYS A 250 15.76 15.66 22.56
C LYS A 250 16.25 15.11 23.92
N SER A 251 15.70 15.58 25.04
CA SER A 251 16.05 15.13 26.39
C SER A 251 15.40 13.79 26.76
N LYS A 252 14.33 13.39 26.06
CA LYS A 252 13.61 12.15 26.29
C LYS A 252 13.96 11.10 25.24
N SER A 253 13.85 9.83 25.61
CA SER A 253 13.97 8.74 24.64
C SER A 253 12.79 8.74 23.65
N LEU A 254 12.86 7.94 22.60
CA LEU A 254 11.85 7.88 21.53
C LEU A 254 10.44 7.55 22.06
N LYS A 255 10.33 6.57 22.94
CA LYS A 255 9.05 6.05 23.42
C LYS A 255 8.12 7.09 24.08
N PRO A 256 8.56 7.96 24.98
CA PRO A 256 7.70 9.00 25.55
C PRO A 256 7.41 10.17 24.58
N ASN A 257 8.07 10.24 23.44
CA ASN A 257 7.84 11.26 22.43
C ASN A 257 6.75 10.88 21.43
N ILE A 258 6.37 9.60 21.35
CA ILE A 258 5.46 9.10 20.29
C ILE A 258 4.34 8.29 20.92
N ASP A 259 3.12 8.51 20.45
CA ASP A 259 1.94 7.71 20.82
C ASP A 259 1.78 6.49 19.91
N ILE A 260 2.75 5.57 20.01
CA ILE A 260 2.75 4.29 19.30
C ILE A 260 2.96 3.16 20.31
N SER A 261 2.18 2.10 20.20
CA SER A 261 2.30 0.96 21.11
C SER A 261 3.67 0.28 20.98
N ALA A 262 4.22 -0.21 22.10
CA ALA A 262 5.54 -0.86 22.12
C ALA A 262 5.67 -2.04 21.15
N PRO A 263 4.66 -2.90 20.96
CA PRO A 263 4.71 -3.97 19.96
C PRO A 263 4.87 -3.46 18.52
N LEU A 264 4.18 -2.37 18.17
CA LEU A 264 4.32 -1.75 16.83
C LEU A 264 5.69 -1.12 16.65
N MET A 265 6.21 -0.44 17.66
CA MET A 265 7.56 0.13 17.60
C MET A 265 8.62 -0.95 17.31
N SER A 266 8.48 -2.14 17.87
CA SER A 266 9.42 -3.24 17.64
C SER A 266 9.33 -3.86 16.24
N ARG A 267 8.29 -3.55 15.46
CA ARG A 267 8.07 -4.06 14.08
C ARG A 267 8.60 -3.12 13.01
N PHE A 268 8.87 -1.87 13.35
CA PHE A 268 9.58 -0.96 12.46
C PHE A 268 11.08 -1.26 12.50
N ASP A 269 11.68 -1.35 11.33
CA ASP A 269 13.10 -1.64 11.16
C ASP A 269 13.94 -0.37 11.22
N LEU A 270 13.39 0.75 10.73
CA LEU A 270 14.07 2.05 10.72
C LEU A 270 13.17 3.14 11.31
N PHE A 271 13.75 3.94 12.20
CA PHE A 271 13.14 5.17 12.72
C PHE A 271 13.99 6.38 12.32
N PHE A 272 13.38 7.33 11.65
CA PHE A 272 14.00 8.61 11.34
C PHE A 272 13.34 9.71 12.15
N ILE A 273 14.16 10.51 12.81
CA ILE A 273 13.70 11.63 13.63
C ILE A 273 14.08 12.92 12.91
N ILE A 274 13.09 13.68 12.49
CA ILE A 274 13.28 14.96 11.83
C ILE A 274 12.90 16.06 12.83
N VAL A 275 13.89 16.78 13.32
CA VAL A 275 13.70 17.91 14.23
C VAL A 275 13.82 19.20 13.45
N ASP A 276 12.92 20.12 13.70
CA ASP A 276 12.97 21.47 13.14
C ASP A 276 13.93 22.33 13.99
N ASP A 277 15.18 22.43 13.52
CA ASP A 277 16.19 23.31 14.12
C ASP A 277 16.13 24.65 13.38
N CYS A 278 15.37 25.62 13.92
CA CYS A 278 15.31 26.99 13.38
C CYS A 278 16.70 27.63 13.43
N ASN A 279 17.37 27.71 12.30
CA ASN A 279 18.67 28.31 12.20
C ASN A 279 18.67 29.30 11.01
N GLU A 280 18.67 30.59 11.33
CA GLU A 280 18.66 31.70 10.35
C GLU A 280 19.80 31.64 9.31
N VAL A 281 20.86 30.87 9.58
CA VAL A 281 22.02 30.75 8.67
C VAL A 281 21.82 29.62 7.66
N THR A 282 21.03 28.59 8.01
CA THR A 282 20.80 27.42 7.15
C THR A 282 19.47 27.49 6.41
N ASP A 283 18.53 28.26 6.90
CA ASP A 283 17.22 28.51 6.28
C ASP A 283 17.29 29.64 5.23
#